data_4e5c5b49e9610b67eee200d3cda4b9f8
#
_entry.id   4e5c5b49e9610b67eee200d3cda4b9f8
#
_cell.length_a   1.000
_cell.length_b   1.000
_cell.length_c   1.000
_cell.angle_alpha   90.00
_cell.angle_beta   90.00
_cell.angle_gamma   90.00
#
_symmetry.space_group_name_H-M   'P 1'
#
loop_
_entity.id
_entity.type
_entity.pdbx_description
1 polymer ?
#
loop_
_entity_poly.entity_id
_entity_poly.type
_entity_poly.pdbx_seq_one_letter_code
_entity_poly.pdbx_strand_id
1 'polypeptide(L)'
;MVLALVTVNKMFGVDPLGRTLDILSKFSTQEKKRSIKVDKWIDQYNDLHDESKTALSDRNMSYATLVNAYYELATLFYEWGWGQSFHFAYQLKGETFSTAIARHEYFLAGKLGVKKGDKVIDVGCGIGGPMRNIARFTRADITGVTLNEVNDINHF
;
A
#
# COMPACT_ATOMS: atom_id res chain seq x y z
N MET A 1 -13.73 15.09 15.42
CA MET A 1 -12.70 14.69 14.44
C MET A 1 -11.27 14.83 14.99
N VAL A 2 -10.86 15.97 15.53
CA VAL A 2 -9.50 16.18 16.12
C VAL A 2 -9.20 15.22 17.28
N LEU A 3 -10.18 14.93 18.15
CA LEU A 3 -10.00 14.02 19.31
C LEU A 3 -9.75 12.56 18.86
N ALA A 4 -10.39 12.12 17.77
CA ALA A 4 -10.19 10.78 17.21
C ALA A 4 -8.78 10.62 16.61
N LEU A 5 -8.26 11.66 15.97
CA LEU A 5 -6.90 11.69 15.41
C LEU A 5 -5.82 11.62 16.49
N VAL A 6 -6.02 12.31 17.62
CA VAL A 6 -5.09 12.26 18.77
C VAL A 6 -5.09 10.88 19.43
N THR A 7 -6.26 10.20 19.45
CA THR A 7 -6.36 8.86 20.02
C THR A 7 -5.65 7.82 19.14
N VAL A 8 -5.76 7.95 17.82
CA VAL A 8 -5.05 7.09 16.85
C VAL A 8 -3.54 7.25 16.98
N ASN A 9 -3.03 8.49 17.16
CA ASN A 9 -1.60 8.73 17.39
C ASN A 9 -1.08 7.99 18.64
N LYS A 10 -1.82 8.03 19.75
CA LYS A 10 -1.45 7.33 20.97
C LYS A 10 -1.47 5.80 20.85
N MET A 11 -2.36 5.26 20.00
CA MET A 11 -2.49 3.81 19.82
C MET A 11 -1.46 3.23 18.85
N PHE A 12 -1.06 3.97 17.82
CA PHE A 12 -0.27 3.43 16.71
C PHE A 12 1.10 4.10 16.52
N GLY A 13 1.45 5.12 17.33
CA GLY A 13 2.73 5.83 17.22
C GLY A 13 2.92 6.55 15.89
N VAL A 14 1.83 6.92 15.23
CA VAL A 14 1.80 7.58 13.91
C VAL A 14 1.53 9.06 14.10
N ASP A 15 2.18 9.94 13.36
CA ASP A 15 1.78 11.35 13.27
C ASP A 15 0.56 11.51 12.35
N PRO A 16 -0.68 11.49 12.89
CA PRO A 16 -1.86 11.51 12.05
C PRO A 16 -2.16 12.90 11.49
N LEU A 17 -1.68 13.97 12.13
CA LEU A 17 -1.93 15.34 11.67
C LEU A 17 -1.06 15.69 10.46
N GLY A 18 0.24 15.39 10.49
CA GLY A 18 1.15 15.64 9.38
C GLY A 18 0.76 14.80 8.15
N ARG A 19 0.50 13.51 8.34
CA ARG A 19 0.05 12.63 7.26
C ARG A 19 -1.34 12.98 6.73
N THR A 20 -2.28 13.36 7.60
CA THR A 20 -3.62 13.79 7.17
C THR A 20 -3.56 15.07 6.36
N LEU A 21 -2.73 16.05 6.77
CA LEU A 21 -2.54 17.29 6.05
C LEU A 21 -1.84 17.06 4.70
N ASP A 22 -0.86 16.16 4.64
CA ASP A 22 -0.19 15.78 3.39
C ASP A 22 -1.17 15.08 2.42
N ILE A 23 -1.98 14.16 2.91
CA ILE A 23 -3.03 13.51 2.12
C ILE A 23 -4.05 14.54 1.65
N LEU A 24 -4.55 15.41 2.54
CA LEU A 24 -5.52 16.43 2.17
C LEU A 24 -4.92 17.44 1.18
N SER A 25 -3.64 17.79 1.28
CA SER A 25 -2.97 18.65 0.31
C SER A 25 -2.82 17.97 -1.06
N LYS A 26 -2.48 16.69 -1.09
CA LYS A 26 -2.45 15.88 -2.33
C LYS A 26 -3.85 15.73 -2.93
N PHE A 27 -4.88 15.59 -2.10
CA PHE A 27 -6.27 15.62 -2.56
C PHE A 27 -6.66 17.00 -3.11
N SER A 28 -6.40 18.09 -2.39
CA SER A 28 -6.84 19.43 -2.79
C SER A 28 -6.20 19.92 -4.09
N THR A 29 -4.94 19.57 -4.35
CA THR A 29 -4.20 19.98 -5.56
C THR A 29 -4.61 19.16 -6.78
N GLN A 30 -5.12 17.94 -6.60
CA GLN A 30 -5.55 17.04 -7.67
C GLN A 30 -7.09 16.93 -7.80
N GLU A 31 -7.86 17.42 -6.85
CA GLU A 31 -9.32 17.21 -6.76
C GLU A 31 -10.09 17.68 -7.99
N LYS A 32 -9.75 18.83 -8.56
CA LYS A 32 -10.46 19.34 -9.74
C LYS A 32 -10.26 18.53 -11.03
N LYS A 33 -9.15 17.78 -11.14
CA LYS A 33 -8.92 16.88 -12.28
C LYS A 33 -9.24 15.42 -11.95
N ARG A 34 -9.24 15.03 -10.66
CA ARG A 34 -9.46 13.66 -10.20
C ARG A 34 -10.93 13.32 -9.94
N SER A 35 -11.77 14.25 -9.47
CA SER A 35 -13.19 13.95 -9.21
C SER A 35 -13.89 13.39 -10.46
N ILE A 36 -13.67 14.01 -11.61
CA ILE A 36 -14.23 13.54 -12.90
C ILE A 36 -13.67 12.17 -13.31
N LYS A 37 -12.43 11.84 -12.92
CA LYS A 37 -11.85 10.52 -13.18
C LYS A 37 -12.37 9.46 -12.23
N VAL A 38 -12.53 9.78 -10.95
CA VAL A 38 -13.01 8.84 -9.92
C VAL A 38 -14.45 8.44 -10.22
N ASP A 39 -15.32 9.40 -10.53
CA ASP A 39 -16.72 9.09 -10.88
C ASP A 39 -16.79 8.18 -12.11
N LYS A 40 -16.02 8.47 -13.16
CA LYS A 40 -15.94 7.59 -14.34
C LYS A 40 -15.41 6.19 -14.02
N TRP A 41 -14.49 6.07 -13.08
CA TRP A 41 -13.96 4.77 -12.67
C TRP A 41 -14.96 3.97 -11.85
N ILE A 42 -15.73 4.64 -10.98
CA ILE A 42 -16.82 4.01 -10.24
C ILE A 42 -17.88 3.49 -11.21
N ASP A 43 -18.29 4.30 -12.18
CA ASP A 43 -19.26 3.90 -13.18
C ASP A 43 -18.72 2.72 -14.03
N GLN A 44 -17.50 2.81 -14.49
CA GLN A 44 -16.83 1.74 -15.25
C GLN A 44 -16.68 0.46 -14.42
N TYR A 45 -16.34 0.57 -13.14
CA TYR A 45 -16.27 -0.55 -12.22
C TYR A 45 -17.64 -1.23 -12.08
N ASN A 46 -18.68 -0.44 -11.86
CA ASN A 46 -20.05 -0.95 -11.74
C ASN A 46 -20.52 -1.63 -13.03
N ASP A 47 -20.27 -1.00 -14.18
CA ASP A 47 -20.65 -1.56 -15.48
C ASP A 47 -19.93 -2.87 -15.82
N LEU A 48 -18.66 -3.01 -15.42
CA LEU A 48 -17.89 -4.24 -15.58
C LEU A 48 -18.32 -5.38 -14.66
N HIS A 49 -18.96 -5.06 -13.54
CA HIS A 49 -19.53 -6.06 -12.62
C HIS A 49 -20.98 -6.40 -12.95
N ASP A 50 -21.62 -5.64 -13.83
CA ASP A 50 -22.98 -5.92 -14.32
C ASP A 50 -22.88 -6.86 -15.54
N GLU A 51 -23.23 -8.13 -15.31
CA GLU A 51 -23.19 -9.18 -16.34
C GLU A 51 -24.13 -8.92 -17.53
N SER A 52 -25.15 -8.08 -17.34
CA SER A 52 -26.09 -7.70 -18.40
C SER A 52 -25.53 -6.65 -19.35
N LYS A 53 -24.49 -5.90 -18.91
CA LYS A 53 -23.93 -4.77 -19.66
C LYS A 53 -22.61 -5.05 -20.37
N THR A 54 -21.80 -5.97 -19.83
CA THR A 54 -20.43 -6.14 -20.32
C THR A 54 -20.07 -7.59 -20.57
N ALA A 55 -19.57 -7.89 -21.77
CA ALA A 55 -19.09 -9.22 -22.14
C ALA A 55 -17.84 -9.62 -21.33
N LEU A 56 -17.64 -10.93 -21.15
CA LEU A 56 -16.52 -11.47 -20.37
C LEU A 56 -15.14 -11.07 -20.95
N SER A 57 -15.03 -10.97 -22.28
CA SER A 57 -13.82 -10.52 -22.98
C SER A 57 -13.43 -9.09 -22.63
N ASP A 58 -14.42 -8.20 -22.57
CA ASP A 58 -14.20 -6.78 -22.29
C ASP A 58 -13.85 -6.54 -20.84
N ARG A 59 -14.43 -7.36 -19.93
CA ARG A 59 -14.03 -7.39 -18.50
C ARG A 59 -12.56 -7.75 -18.35
N ASN A 60 -12.11 -8.79 -19.03
CA ASN A 60 -10.71 -9.23 -18.93
C ASN A 60 -9.72 -8.20 -19.46
N MET A 61 -10.06 -7.49 -20.55
CA MET A 61 -9.20 -6.43 -21.08
C MET A 61 -9.16 -5.17 -20.18
N SER A 62 -10.25 -4.86 -19.51
CA SER A 62 -10.36 -3.67 -18.65
C SER A 62 -9.89 -3.93 -17.22
N TYR A 63 -9.72 -5.20 -16.83
CA TYR A 63 -9.40 -5.60 -15.46
C TYR A 63 -8.10 -4.96 -14.94
N ALA A 64 -7.04 -4.97 -15.73
CA ALA A 64 -5.76 -4.38 -15.34
C ALA A 64 -5.87 -2.87 -15.06
N THR A 65 -6.62 -2.14 -15.89
CA THR A 65 -6.83 -0.70 -15.72
C THR A 65 -7.61 -0.40 -14.45
N LEU A 66 -8.65 -1.18 -14.17
CA LEU A 66 -9.47 -1.03 -12.94
C LEU A 66 -8.68 -1.34 -11.68
N VAL A 67 -7.91 -2.42 -11.70
CA VAL A 67 -7.06 -2.82 -10.57
C VAL A 67 -6.02 -1.74 -10.27
N ASN A 68 -5.37 -1.20 -11.31
CA ASN A 68 -4.40 -0.12 -11.13
C ASN A 68 -5.05 1.14 -10.55
N ALA A 69 -6.21 1.56 -11.07
CA ALA A 69 -6.95 2.71 -10.57
C ALA A 69 -7.39 2.53 -9.10
N TYR A 70 -7.84 1.32 -8.74
CA TYR A 70 -8.18 0.98 -7.36
C TYR A 70 -6.96 1.11 -6.43
N TYR A 71 -5.80 0.54 -6.81
CA TYR A 71 -4.60 0.60 -6.00
C TYR A 71 -4.04 2.02 -5.90
N GLU A 72 -4.12 2.84 -6.93
CA GLU A 72 -3.74 4.25 -6.86
C GLU A 72 -4.52 5.02 -5.78
N LEU A 73 -5.82 4.78 -5.69
CA LEU A 73 -6.66 5.42 -4.68
C LEU A 73 -6.45 4.78 -3.30
N ALA A 74 -6.46 3.45 -3.24
CA ALA A 74 -6.41 2.69 -2.00
C ALA A 74 -5.06 2.83 -1.29
N THR A 75 -3.94 2.93 -2.02
CA THR A 75 -2.59 3.04 -1.46
C THR A 75 -2.47 4.19 -0.46
N LEU A 76 -3.02 5.37 -0.77
CA LEU A 76 -2.98 6.53 0.12
C LEU A 76 -3.70 6.27 1.45
N PHE A 77 -4.85 5.57 1.41
CA PHE A 77 -5.59 5.20 2.61
C PHE A 77 -4.89 4.11 3.42
N TYR A 78 -4.27 3.15 2.73
CA TYR A 78 -3.48 2.10 3.38
C TYR A 78 -2.23 2.68 4.05
N GLU A 79 -1.49 3.58 3.40
CA GLU A 79 -0.35 4.26 4.04
C GLU A 79 -0.77 5.04 5.28
N TRP A 80 -1.89 5.77 5.19
CA TRP A 80 -2.39 6.56 6.31
C TRP A 80 -2.83 5.67 7.48
N GLY A 81 -3.60 4.61 7.23
CA GLY A 81 -4.21 3.78 8.26
C GLY A 81 -3.38 2.58 8.72
N TRP A 82 -2.49 2.09 7.89
CA TRP A 82 -1.74 0.85 8.11
C TRP A 82 -0.22 1.06 8.19
N GLY A 83 0.28 2.09 7.53
CA GLY A 83 1.70 2.35 7.37
C GLY A 83 2.23 1.90 6.02
N GLN A 84 3.51 1.52 5.94
CA GLN A 84 4.18 1.22 4.67
C GLN A 84 4.23 -0.27 4.31
N SER A 85 3.78 -1.15 5.19
CA SER A 85 3.76 -2.61 4.97
C SER A 85 2.31 -3.09 4.93
N PHE A 86 1.80 -3.39 3.75
CA PHE A 86 0.39 -3.71 3.50
C PHE A 86 0.10 -5.21 3.67
N HIS A 87 0.50 -5.78 4.80
CA HIS A 87 0.19 -7.16 5.14
C HIS A 87 -0.23 -7.30 6.59
N PHE A 88 -0.88 -8.41 6.91
CA PHE A 88 -1.24 -8.76 8.27
C PHE A 88 -0.08 -9.46 8.98
N ALA A 89 -0.02 -9.30 10.30
CA ALA A 89 0.84 -10.07 11.16
C ALA A 89 0.08 -10.48 12.43
N TYR A 90 0.35 -11.69 12.91
CA TYR A 90 -0.16 -12.11 14.22
C TYR A 90 0.50 -11.26 15.30
N GLN A 91 -0.30 -10.58 16.11
CA GLN A 91 0.17 -9.72 17.18
C GLN A 91 0.17 -10.47 18.51
N LEU A 92 1.32 -10.52 19.17
CA LEU A 92 1.46 -11.11 20.50
C LEU A 92 0.89 -10.17 21.57
N LYS A 93 0.51 -10.73 22.71
CA LYS A 93 0.02 -9.92 23.85
C LYS A 93 1.09 -8.92 24.30
N GLY A 94 0.74 -7.63 24.27
CA GLY A 94 1.65 -6.53 24.65
C GLY A 94 2.61 -6.08 23.54
N GLU A 95 2.56 -6.69 22.36
CA GLU A 95 3.34 -6.28 21.19
C GLU A 95 2.66 -5.11 20.48
N THR A 96 3.45 -4.17 19.94
CA THR A 96 2.91 -3.12 19.08
C THR A 96 2.63 -3.66 17.68
N PHE A 97 1.71 -3.02 16.95
CA PHE A 97 1.41 -3.39 15.57
C PHE A 97 2.67 -3.36 14.69
N SER A 98 3.46 -2.29 14.77
CA SER A 98 4.69 -2.15 13.98
C SER A 98 5.73 -3.24 14.30
N THR A 99 5.84 -3.65 15.57
CA THR A 99 6.74 -4.73 15.97
C THR A 99 6.27 -6.07 15.40
N ALA A 100 4.96 -6.34 15.45
CA ALA A 100 4.38 -7.56 14.87
C ALA A 100 4.63 -7.66 13.36
N ILE A 101 4.44 -6.56 12.64
CA ILE A 101 4.73 -6.44 11.20
C ILE A 101 6.21 -6.75 10.93
N ALA A 102 7.13 -6.05 11.60
CA ALA A 102 8.57 -6.25 11.40
C ALA A 102 9.01 -7.69 11.75
N ARG A 103 8.49 -8.25 12.85
CA ARG A 103 8.76 -9.64 13.25
C ARG A 103 8.32 -10.63 12.17
N HIS A 104 7.16 -10.41 11.55
CA HIS A 104 6.67 -11.26 10.46
C HIS A 104 7.58 -11.19 9.23
N GLU A 105 8.02 -10.01 8.85
CA GLU A 105 8.94 -9.79 7.72
C GLU A 105 10.31 -10.45 7.98
N TYR A 106 10.84 -10.31 9.20
CA TYR A 106 12.11 -10.95 9.58
C TYR A 106 11.99 -12.47 9.65
N PHE A 107 10.86 -12.98 10.10
CA PHE A 107 10.57 -14.42 10.06
C PHE A 107 10.57 -14.93 8.62
N LEU A 108 9.93 -14.21 7.69
CA LEU A 108 9.93 -14.56 6.27
C LEU A 108 11.36 -14.58 5.71
N ALA A 109 12.15 -13.55 5.96
CA ALA A 109 13.55 -13.48 5.55
C ALA A 109 14.38 -14.66 6.10
N GLY A 110 14.17 -15.01 7.37
CA GLY A 110 14.81 -16.16 8.01
C GLY A 110 14.41 -17.49 7.40
N LYS A 111 13.12 -17.67 7.07
CA LYS A 111 12.62 -18.87 6.39
C LYS A 111 13.17 -19.05 4.98
N LEU A 112 13.37 -17.95 4.27
CA LEU A 112 14.00 -17.95 2.95
C LEU A 112 15.54 -18.11 3.03
N GLY A 113 16.11 -17.96 4.22
CA GLY A 113 17.56 -18.05 4.42
C GLY A 113 18.35 -16.88 3.83
N VAL A 114 17.69 -15.72 3.66
CA VAL A 114 18.32 -14.52 3.07
C VAL A 114 19.47 -14.02 3.94
N LYS A 115 20.63 -13.78 3.32
CA LYS A 115 21.86 -13.39 3.99
C LYS A 115 22.42 -12.09 3.39
N LYS A 116 23.36 -11.50 4.09
CA LYS A 116 24.09 -10.32 3.63
C LYS A 116 24.73 -10.58 2.27
N GLY A 117 24.42 -9.69 1.33
CA GLY A 117 24.96 -9.72 -0.04
C GLY A 117 24.19 -10.60 -1.02
N ASP A 118 23.16 -11.32 -0.56
CA ASP A 118 22.26 -12.03 -1.46
C ASP A 118 21.49 -11.04 -2.33
N LYS A 119 21.22 -11.45 -3.57
CA LYS A 119 20.34 -10.71 -4.49
C LYS A 119 18.94 -11.31 -4.45
N VAL A 120 17.96 -10.51 -4.10
CA VAL A 120 16.58 -10.91 -3.91
C VAL A 120 15.67 -10.08 -4.79
N ILE A 121 14.63 -10.69 -5.32
CA ILE A 121 13.57 -9.98 -6.06
C ILE A 121 12.28 -10.07 -5.25
N ASP A 122 11.67 -8.92 -4.98
CA ASP A 122 10.35 -8.80 -4.38
C ASP A 122 9.32 -8.49 -5.47
N VAL A 123 8.55 -9.50 -5.86
CA VAL A 123 7.56 -9.40 -6.93
C VAL A 123 6.22 -8.97 -6.34
N GLY A 124 5.73 -7.80 -6.77
CA GLY A 124 4.54 -7.20 -6.18
C GLY A 124 4.86 -6.39 -4.93
N CYS A 125 6.03 -5.78 -4.89
CA CYS A 125 6.55 -5.06 -3.70
C CYS A 125 5.68 -3.88 -3.23
N GLY A 126 4.69 -3.46 -4.03
CA GLY A 126 3.88 -2.28 -3.74
C GLY A 126 4.75 -1.04 -3.51
N ILE A 127 4.54 -0.34 -2.40
CA ILE A 127 5.37 0.81 -1.98
C ILE A 127 6.70 0.38 -1.31
N GLY A 128 7.01 -0.90 -1.28
CA GLY A 128 8.30 -1.44 -0.85
C GLY A 128 8.54 -1.46 0.67
N GLY A 129 7.51 -1.37 1.50
CA GLY A 129 7.65 -1.41 2.96
C GLY A 129 8.37 -2.65 3.47
N PRO A 130 7.84 -3.85 3.22
CA PRO A 130 8.47 -5.11 3.62
C PRO A 130 9.88 -5.28 3.06
N MET A 131 10.07 -4.98 1.78
CA MET A 131 11.37 -5.04 1.10
C MET A 131 12.43 -4.22 1.84
N ARG A 132 12.11 -2.96 2.20
CA ARG A 132 13.04 -2.09 2.93
C ARG A 132 13.40 -2.62 4.32
N ASN A 133 12.42 -3.16 5.05
CA ASN A 133 12.66 -3.73 6.37
C ASN A 133 13.53 -4.98 6.29
N ILE A 134 13.25 -5.87 5.33
CA ILE A 134 14.05 -7.07 5.10
C ILE A 134 15.47 -6.71 4.67
N ALA A 135 15.65 -5.74 3.76
CA ALA A 135 16.96 -5.27 3.35
C ALA A 135 17.79 -4.72 4.52
N ARG A 136 17.18 -3.90 5.39
CA ARG A 136 17.86 -3.39 6.59
C ARG A 136 18.28 -4.51 7.55
N PHE A 137 17.42 -5.48 7.75
CA PHE A 137 17.64 -6.60 8.66
C PHE A 137 18.72 -7.57 8.14
N THR A 138 18.63 -7.97 6.88
CA THR A 138 19.49 -9.00 6.29
C THR A 138 20.78 -8.46 5.70
N ARG A 139 20.79 -7.18 5.30
CA ARG A 139 21.83 -6.55 4.46
C ARG A 139 21.93 -7.20 3.08
N ALA A 140 20.84 -7.76 2.57
CA ALA A 140 20.69 -8.23 1.21
C ALA A 140 20.43 -7.07 0.24
N ASP A 141 20.74 -7.29 -1.03
CA ASP A 141 20.42 -6.40 -2.14
C ASP A 141 19.07 -6.82 -2.72
N ILE A 142 18.01 -6.04 -2.43
CA ILE A 142 16.64 -6.40 -2.79
C ILE A 142 16.13 -5.45 -3.87
N THR A 143 15.69 -6.02 -4.99
CA THR A 143 15.05 -5.31 -6.09
C THR A 143 13.54 -5.56 -6.06
N GLY A 144 12.74 -4.49 -5.98
CA GLY A 144 11.29 -4.56 -6.03
C GLY A 144 10.76 -4.46 -7.45
N VAL A 145 9.71 -5.21 -7.76
CA VAL A 145 8.95 -5.14 -9.01
C VAL A 145 7.48 -4.90 -8.69
N THR A 146 6.90 -3.85 -9.25
CA THR A 146 5.49 -3.50 -9.08
C THR A 146 4.88 -3.02 -10.38
N LEU A 147 3.57 -3.19 -10.55
CA LEU A 147 2.82 -2.68 -11.70
C LEU A 147 2.31 -1.25 -11.51
N ASN A 148 2.33 -0.75 -10.30
CA ASN A 148 1.74 0.54 -9.96
C ASN A 148 2.81 1.64 -9.96
N GLU A 149 2.71 2.60 -10.89
CA GLU A 149 3.66 3.72 -11.05
C GLU A 149 3.61 4.74 -9.89
N VAL A 150 2.51 4.78 -9.13
CA VAL A 150 2.38 5.68 -7.95
C VAL A 150 3.31 5.27 -6.81
N ASN A 151 3.81 4.06 -6.86
CA ASN A 151 4.78 3.52 -5.91
C ASN A 151 6.21 3.98 -6.24
N ASP A 152 6.39 5.27 -6.55
CA ASP A 152 7.70 5.81 -6.87
C ASP A 152 8.67 5.60 -5.69
N ILE A 153 9.53 4.57 -5.83
CA ILE A 153 10.49 4.12 -4.80
C ILE A 153 11.69 5.09 -4.72
N ASN A 154 11.62 6.24 -5.40
CA ASN A 154 12.72 7.18 -5.58
C ASN A 154 13.02 8.10 -4.38
N HIS A 155 12.71 7.69 -3.15
CA HIS A 155 13.04 8.49 -1.96
C HIS A 155 13.89 7.71 -0.96
N PHE A 156 15.05 7.19 -1.42
CA PHE A 156 16.11 6.79 -0.47
C PHE A 156 17.50 7.10 -1.03
#